data_10a4cd978fbd6197a0a51b7cbd1461e2
#
_entry.id   10a4cd978fbd6197a0a51b7cbd1461e2
#
_cell.length_a   1.000
_cell.length_b   1.000
_cell.length_c   1.000
_cell.angle_alpha   90.00
_cell.angle_beta   90.00
_cell.angle_gamma   90.00
#
_symmetry.space_group_name_H-M   'P 1'
#
loop_
_entity.id
_entity.type
_entity.pdbx_description
1 polymer ?
#
loop_
_entity_poly.entity_id
_entity_poly.type
_entity_poly.pdbx_seq_one_letter_code
_entity_poly.pdbx_strand_id
1 'polypeptide(L)'
;MKGFGLKVILLSMLVMCGPSGSSAEVVDRIVAVINDSVITLSELNAATAVALDRLSAEDRKDPAKVEELKSRMLDNLVEQKLVKQAADKAGIDISEREIDSAVDDIKRQNNLTQESLLLALAESGLTLREYREQLKEQIRQVKYINKEFRSKISIQPEEVEDYYRTNIDEFYGPASYRVNLIFIPSIDSAVEKQKLKEIKEGIARGDDFRNIASHYSEGPAASLGGDMGYLKEGEMDRAIEAAAKKLKINEVSSPIATPEGTYFIQVTDVKKPAAKPLDEVSGYIHDMLFKKVMDERFNFWLKEVKRYAHIEIRL
;
A
#
# COMPACT_ATOMS: atom_id res chain seq x y z
N MET A 1 -12.57 -5.26 18.34
CA MET A 1 -11.43 -4.45 18.75
C MET A 1 -10.14 -5.24 18.53
N LYS A 2 -9.69 -5.38 17.29
CA LYS A 2 -8.40 -6.02 16.98
C LYS A 2 -7.41 -4.88 16.75
N GLY A 3 -6.38 -4.82 17.61
CA GLY A 3 -5.40 -3.76 17.65
C GLY A 3 -4.80 -3.44 16.29
N PHE A 4 -5.02 -2.24 15.85
CA PHE A 4 -4.28 -1.60 14.77
C PHE A 4 -2.88 -1.36 15.34
N GLY A 5 -2.08 -2.41 15.18
CA GLY A 5 -0.86 -2.57 15.90
C GLY A 5 0.30 -2.07 15.11
N LEU A 6 1.12 -1.49 15.74
CA LEU A 6 2.57 -1.67 15.90
C LEU A 6 3.30 -2.60 14.87
N LYS A 7 2.65 -2.97 13.77
CA LYS A 7 3.22 -3.85 12.74
C LYS A 7 4.27 -3.20 11.82
N VAL A 8 4.49 -1.89 11.91
CA VAL A 8 5.26 -1.17 10.87
C VAL A 8 6.69 -0.84 11.31
N ILE A 9 7.03 -0.91 12.59
CA ILE A 9 8.34 -0.38 13.05
C ILE A 9 9.33 -1.48 13.51
N LEU A 10 8.90 -2.71 13.70
CA LEU A 10 9.69 -3.70 14.45
C LEU A 10 10.52 -4.70 13.63
N LEU A 11 10.46 -4.66 12.30
CA LEU A 11 11.12 -5.68 11.46
C LEU A 11 12.25 -5.16 10.56
N SER A 12 12.74 -3.95 10.74
CA SER A 12 13.71 -3.40 9.79
C SER A 12 15.11 -3.10 10.35
N MET A 13 15.51 -3.72 11.46
CA MET A 13 16.87 -3.52 11.95
C MET A 13 17.61 -4.84 12.20
N LEU A 14 17.54 -5.74 11.22
CA LEU A 14 18.48 -6.86 11.12
C LEU A 14 19.66 -6.39 10.24
N VAL A 15 20.61 -5.70 10.82
CA VAL A 15 21.84 -5.30 10.13
C VAL A 15 22.75 -6.52 10.05
N MET A 16 22.91 -7.08 8.86
CA MET A 16 23.96 -8.05 8.57
C MET A 16 25.34 -7.36 8.70
N CYS A 17 26.04 -7.64 9.78
CA CYS A 17 27.44 -7.31 9.89
C CYS A 17 28.27 -8.48 9.33
N GLY A 18 28.95 -8.28 8.19
CA GLY A 18 29.90 -9.22 7.60
C GLY A 18 31.16 -9.35 8.45
N PRO A 19 32.02 -10.40 8.23
CA PRO A 19 33.11 -10.77 9.13
C PRO A 19 34.22 -9.73 9.19
N SER A 20 34.64 -9.47 10.40
CA SER A 20 35.67 -8.53 10.81
C SER A 20 37.04 -8.88 10.24
N GLY A 21 37.51 -8.11 9.28
CA GLY A 21 38.93 -8.03 8.93
C GLY A 21 39.52 -6.76 9.53
N SER A 22 40.55 -6.90 10.33
CA SER A 22 41.53 -5.90 10.75
C SER A 22 41.00 -4.49 11.09
N SER A 23 40.97 -4.16 12.37
CA SER A 23 40.57 -2.85 12.91
C SER A 23 41.53 -1.72 12.50
N ALA A 24 41.23 -1.03 11.44
CA ALA A 24 41.38 0.40 11.41
C ALA A 24 40.14 0.94 12.17
N GLU A 25 40.34 1.80 13.15
CA GLU A 25 39.29 2.53 13.84
C GLU A 25 38.60 3.39 12.76
N VAL A 26 37.55 2.85 12.14
CA VAL A 26 36.75 3.58 11.16
C VAL A 26 35.98 4.61 11.94
N VAL A 27 36.52 5.82 12.02
CA VAL A 27 35.78 6.99 12.52
C VAL A 27 34.59 7.17 11.59
N ASP A 28 33.39 6.80 12.08
CA ASP A 28 32.18 6.91 11.30
C ASP A 28 31.90 8.39 10.98
N ARG A 29 31.65 8.68 9.70
CA ARG A 29 31.44 10.06 9.25
C ARG A 29 30.07 10.57 9.71
N ILE A 30 30.04 11.75 10.33
CA ILE A 30 28.79 12.44 10.68
C ILE A 30 28.20 13.04 9.39
N VAL A 31 26.94 12.68 9.08
CA VAL A 31 26.17 13.19 7.92
C VAL A 31 25.11 14.20 8.32
N ALA A 32 24.69 14.23 9.57
CA ALA A 32 23.84 15.29 10.10
C ALA A 32 24.04 15.49 11.60
N VAL A 33 23.82 16.73 12.08
CA VAL A 33 23.76 17.10 13.49
C VAL A 33 22.37 17.62 13.78
N ILE A 34 21.71 17.11 14.81
CA ILE A 34 20.36 17.51 15.23
C ILE A 34 20.40 17.84 16.71
N ASN A 35 20.46 19.13 17.06
CA ASN A 35 20.70 19.58 18.43
C ASN A 35 21.94 18.87 19.03
N ASP A 36 21.75 18.08 20.10
CA ASP A 36 22.81 17.32 20.77
C ASP A 36 23.01 15.89 20.21
N SER A 37 22.32 15.55 19.11
CA SER A 37 22.39 14.21 18.50
C SER A 37 23.04 14.28 17.11
N VAL A 38 23.63 13.17 16.70
CA VAL A 38 24.23 13.03 15.35
C VAL A 38 23.58 11.86 14.60
N ILE A 39 23.64 11.95 13.27
CA ILE A 39 23.40 10.82 12.37
C ILE A 39 24.70 10.53 11.65
N THR A 40 25.09 9.25 11.65
CA THR A 40 26.31 8.81 11.01
C THR A 40 26.05 8.25 9.61
N LEU A 41 27.11 8.16 8.79
CA LEU A 41 27.02 7.58 7.46
C LEU A 41 26.63 6.10 7.52
N SER A 42 27.12 5.37 8.50
CA SER A 42 26.73 3.95 8.71
C SER A 42 25.24 3.83 9.02
N GLU A 43 24.70 4.71 9.88
CA GLU A 43 23.28 4.75 10.22
C GLU A 43 22.42 5.06 8.99
N LEU A 44 22.82 6.04 8.17
CA LEU A 44 22.14 6.37 6.91
C LEU A 44 22.21 5.23 5.90
N ASN A 45 23.38 4.62 5.73
CA ASN A 45 23.57 3.50 4.80
C ASN A 45 22.72 2.29 5.21
N ALA A 46 22.66 1.96 6.50
CA ALA A 46 21.83 0.88 7.02
C ALA A 46 20.33 1.13 6.72
N ALA A 47 19.83 2.34 7.01
CA ALA A 47 18.46 2.72 6.71
C ALA A 47 18.16 2.67 5.21
N THR A 48 19.11 3.12 4.39
CA THR A 48 18.99 3.12 2.92
C THR A 48 19.00 1.70 2.36
N ALA A 49 19.83 0.79 2.86
CA ALA A 49 19.92 -0.60 2.38
C ALA A 49 18.57 -1.32 2.50
N VAL A 50 17.91 -1.20 3.66
CA VAL A 50 16.56 -1.79 3.88
C VAL A 50 15.53 -1.22 2.91
N ALA A 51 15.62 0.07 2.59
CA ALA A 51 14.70 0.72 1.66
C ALA A 51 14.99 0.35 0.20
N LEU A 52 16.27 0.17 -0.17
CA LEU A 52 16.69 -0.26 -1.49
C LEU A 52 16.15 -1.65 -1.86
N ASP A 53 16.06 -2.57 -0.89
CA ASP A 53 15.53 -3.91 -1.14
C ASP A 53 14.05 -3.91 -1.60
N ARG A 54 13.34 -2.84 -1.35
CA ARG A 54 11.93 -2.65 -1.75
C ARG A 54 11.77 -2.01 -3.13
N LEU A 55 12.85 -1.49 -3.71
CA LEU A 55 12.83 -0.92 -5.05
C LEU A 55 12.91 -2.01 -6.13
N SER A 56 12.39 -1.70 -7.32
CA SER A 56 12.58 -2.54 -8.49
C SER A 56 14.06 -2.67 -8.86
N ALA A 57 14.42 -3.74 -9.56
CA ALA A 57 15.81 -3.94 -10.01
C ALA A 57 16.28 -2.83 -10.97
N GLU A 58 15.35 -2.18 -11.67
CA GLU A 58 15.63 -1.05 -12.58
C GLU A 58 15.91 0.23 -11.78
N ASP A 59 15.04 0.55 -10.79
CA ASP A 59 15.18 1.74 -9.95
C ASP A 59 16.46 1.72 -9.10
N ARG A 60 16.90 0.54 -8.65
CA ARG A 60 18.17 0.38 -7.92
C ARG A 60 19.42 0.74 -8.75
N LYS A 61 19.32 0.69 -10.07
CA LYS A 61 20.42 1.03 -10.98
C LYS A 61 20.42 2.51 -11.37
N ASP A 62 19.37 3.24 -11.06
CA ASP A 62 19.26 4.68 -11.33
C ASP A 62 19.88 5.49 -10.18
N PRO A 63 21.03 6.16 -10.40
CA PRO A 63 21.71 6.92 -9.36
C PRO A 63 20.85 8.05 -8.79
N ALA A 64 19.98 8.67 -9.61
CA ALA A 64 19.12 9.77 -9.17
C ALA A 64 18.05 9.26 -8.18
N LYS A 65 17.45 8.10 -8.45
CA LYS A 65 16.47 7.48 -7.54
C LYS A 65 17.10 6.99 -6.25
N VAL A 66 18.33 6.48 -6.32
CA VAL A 66 19.09 6.07 -5.13
C VAL A 66 19.41 7.29 -4.26
N GLU A 67 19.82 8.40 -4.85
CA GLU A 67 20.13 9.63 -4.11
C GLU A 67 18.87 10.26 -3.51
N GLU A 68 17.76 10.29 -4.23
CA GLU A 68 16.45 10.71 -3.70
C GLU A 68 16.02 9.82 -2.52
N LEU A 69 16.25 8.50 -2.61
CA LEU A 69 15.97 7.59 -1.52
C LEU A 69 16.83 7.87 -0.29
N LYS A 70 18.13 8.12 -0.47
CA LYS A 70 19.04 8.49 0.62
C LYS A 70 18.59 9.79 1.32
N SER A 71 18.23 10.81 0.53
CA SER A 71 17.72 12.06 1.09
C SER A 71 16.47 11.84 1.93
N ARG A 72 15.51 11.06 1.43
CA ARG A 72 14.30 10.68 2.19
C ARG A 72 14.62 9.89 3.47
N MET A 73 15.60 8.97 3.40
CA MET A 73 16.02 8.22 4.60
C MET A 73 16.70 9.12 5.63
N LEU A 74 17.50 10.09 5.18
CA LEU A 74 18.10 11.08 6.08
C LEU A 74 17.02 11.94 6.77
N ASP A 75 16.02 12.42 6.01
CA ASP A 75 14.90 13.18 6.59
C ASP A 75 14.15 12.36 7.65
N ASN A 76 13.89 11.08 7.37
CA ASN A 76 13.26 10.17 8.32
C ASN A 76 14.10 9.98 9.60
N LEU A 77 15.43 9.85 9.47
CA LEU A 77 16.32 9.73 10.62
C LEU A 77 16.34 11.01 11.45
N VAL A 78 16.33 12.20 10.80
CA VAL A 78 16.21 13.49 11.49
C VAL A 78 14.91 13.55 12.28
N GLU A 79 13.78 13.16 11.68
CA GLU A 79 12.47 13.12 12.34
C GLU A 79 12.46 12.18 13.54
N GLN A 80 13.05 10.98 13.41
CA GLN A 80 13.17 10.03 14.51
C GLN A 80 14.01 10.59 15.67
N LYS A 81 15.13 11.27 15.38
CA LYS A 81 15.94 11.92 16.43
C LYS A 81 15.13 13.02 17.15
N LEU A 82 14.35 13.83 16.42
CA LEU A 82 13.52 14.86 17.03
C LEU A 82 12.39 14.27 17.90
N VAL A 83 11.72 13.21 17.44
CA VAL A 83 10.71 12.49 18.22
C VAL A 83 11.34 11.91 19.50
N LYS A 84 12.52 11.28 19.37
CA LYS A 84 13.26 10.74 20.52
C LYS A 84 13.56 11.84 21.53
N GLN A 85 14.14 12.95 21.10
CA GLN A 85 14.48 14.07 22.00
C GLN A 85 13.22 14.65 22.69
N ALA A 86 12.10 14.72 21.99
CA ALA A 86 10.84 15.16 22.56
C ALA A 86 10.30 14.17 23.61
N ALA A 87 10.38 12.88 23.32
CA ALA A 87 9.99 11.83 24.26
C ALA A 87 10.86 11.80 25.51
N ASP A 88 12.18 12.01 25.35
CA ASP A 88 13.13 12.11 26.47
C ASP A 88 12.81 13.32 27.36
N LYS A 89 12.56 14.50 26.74
CA LYS A 89 12.18 15.73 27.48
C LYS A 89 10.83 15.60 28.18
N ALA A 90 9.91 14.79 27.65
CA ALA A 90 8.60 14.57 28.26
C ALA A 90 8.67 13.69 29.53
N GLY A 91 9.84 13.14 29.89
CA GLY A 91 10.06 12.37 31.10
C GLY A 91 9.21 11.10 31.19
N ILE A 92 8.96 10.45 30.06
CA ILE A 92 8.14 9.23 30.02
C ILE A 92 8.98 8.06 30.55
N ASP A 93 8.55 7.51 31.67
CA ASP A 93 9.19 6.33 32.27
C ASP A 93 8.62 5.04 31.67
N ILE A 94 9.52 4.05 31.51
CA ILE A 94 9.19 2.72 30.98
C ILE A 94 9.65 1.69 32.02
N SER A 95 8.68 0.96 32.53
CA SER A 95 8.93 -0.08 33.51
C SER A 95 9.53 -1.35 32.90
N GLU A 96 10.28 -2.12 33.66
CA GLU A 96 10.80 -3.42 33.22
C GLU A 96 9.69 -4.38 32.75
N ARG A 97 8.52 -4.33 33.42
CA ARG A 97 7.35 -5.15 33.01
C ARG A 97 6.88 -4.83 31.60
N GLU A 98 6.93 -3.59 31.18
CA GLU A 98 6.53 -3.20 29.83
C GLU A 98 7.55 -3.69 28.79
N ILE A 99 8.84 -3.66 29.15
CA ILE A 99 9.91 -4.20 28.31
C ILE A 99 9.76 -5.72 28.19
N ASP A 100 9.53 -6.42 29.31
CA ASP A 100 9.29 -7.87 29.31
C ASP A 100 8.09 -8.26 28.47
N SER A 101 6.97 -7.55 28.64
CA SER A 101 5.76 -7.77 27.83
C SER A 101 6.03 -7.57 26.35
N ALA A 102 6.78 -6.55 25.97
CA ALA A 102 7.12 -6.29 24.58
C ALA A 102 8.04 -7.39 24.00
N VAL A 103 9.01 -7.89 24.76
CA VAL A 103 9.85 -9.02 24.35
C VAL A 103 8.99 -10.27 24.15
N ASP A 104 8.06 -10.55 25.07
CA ASP A 104 7.14 -11.69 24.95
C ASP A 104 6.18 -11.57 23.76
N ASP A 105 5.70 -10.35 23.47
CA ASP A 105 4.87 -10.09 22.29
C ASP A 105 5.64 -10.35 20.99
N ILE A 106 6.89 -9.92 20.92
CA ILE A 106 7.77 -10.16 19.78
C ILE A 106 8.02 -11.68 19.59
N LYS A 107 8.30 -12.39 20.66
CA LYS A 107 8.46 -13.85 20.61
C LYS A 107 7.20 -14.54 20.09
N ARG A 108 6.03 -14.15 20.59
CA ARG A 108 4.73 -14.70 20.14
C ARG A 108 4.43 -14.41 18.67
N GLN A 109 4.62 -13.17 18.24
CA GLN A 109 4.30 -12.75 16.86
C GLN A 109 5.19 -13.42 15.82
N ASN A 110 6.44 -13.73 16.19
CA ASN A 110 7.42 -14.34 15.30
C ASN A 110 7.63 -15.83 15.56
N ASN A 111 6.84 -16.45 16.46
CA ASN A 111 6.97 -17.86 16.88
C ASN A 111 8.38 -18.20 17.37
N LEU A 112 9.01 -17.28 18.12
CA LEU A 112 10.35 -17.46 18.65
C LEU A 112 10.32 -18.01 20.08
N THR A 113 11.22 -18.95 20.35
CA THR A 113 11.59 -19.31 21.74
C THR A 113 12.60 -18.31 22.29
N GLN A 114 12.88 -18.36 23.60
CA GLN A 114 13.93 -17.55 24.20
C GLN A 114 15.30 -17.82 23.58
N GLU A 115 15.60 -19.08 23.30
CA GLU A 115 16.86 -19.49 22.68
C GLU A 115 17.00 -18.99 21.25
N SER A 116 15.93 -19.09 20.42
CA SER A 116 15.96 -18.61 19.04
C SER A 116 16.07 -17.08 18.99
N LEU A 117 15.46 -16.35 19.93
CA LEU A 117 15.66 -14.91 20.05
C LEU A 117 17.14 -14.58 20.36
N LEU A 118 17.75 -15.25 21.34
CA LEU A 118 19.15 -15.02 21.70
C LEU A 118 20.11 -15.32 20.54
N LEU A 119 19.84 -16.38 19.77
CA LEU A 119 20.63 -16.72 18.58
C LEU A 119 20.50 -15.62 17.50
N ALA A 120 19.29 -15.18 17.19
CA ALA A 120 19.05 -14.12 16.21
C ALA A 120 19.71 -12.78 16.62
N LEU A 121 19.69 -12.46 17.92
CA LEU A 121 20.39 -11.27 18.43
C LEU A 121 21.91 -11.43 18.28
N ALA A 122 22.47 -12.58 18.65
CA ALA A 122 23.90 -12.85 18.52
C ALA A 122 24.38 -12.79 17.06
N GLU A 123 23.59 -13.33 16.11
CA GLU A 123 23.85 -13.21 14.67
C GLU A 123 23.88 -11.75 14.20
N SER A 124 23.08 -10.89 14.84
CA SER A 124 23.03 -9.46 14.59
C SER A 124 24.05 -8.65 15.38
N GLY A 125 24.92 -9.31 16.15
CA GLY A 125 25.94 -8.66 17.01
C GLY A 125 25.37 -7.92 18.22
N LEU A 126 24.13 -8.23 18.64
CA LEU A 126 23.46 -7.58 19.77
C LEU A 126 23.38 -8.50 20.96
N THR A 127 23.57 -7.93 22.14
CA THR A 127 23.25 -8.58 23.43
C THR A 127 21.76 -8.38 23.74
N LEU A 128 21.19 -9.27 24.55
CA LEU A 128 19.81 -9.10 25.05
C LEU A 128 19.65 -7.77 25.82
N ARG A 129 20.67 -7.32 26.54
CA ARG A 129 20.64 -6.05 27.27
C ARG A 129 20.50 -4.85 26.31
N GLU A 130 21.32 -4.80 25.25
CA GLU A 130 21.27 -3.74 24.25
C GLU A 130 19.94 -3.73 23.52
N TYR A 131 19.44 -4.91 23.18
CA TYR A 131 18.12 -5.06 22.59
C TYR A 131 17.00 -4.52 23.48
N ARG A 132 17.04 -4.83 24.79
CA ARG A 132 16.07 -4.30 25.77
C ARG A 132 16.14 -2.78 25.87
N GLU A 133 17.33 -2.19 25.86
CA GLU A 133 17.47 -0.73 25.86
C GLU A 133 16.91 -0.09 24.58
N GLN A 134 17.18 -0.68 23.42
CA GLN A 134 16.56 -0.23 22.17
C GLN A 134 15.03 -0.32 22.22
N LEU A 135 14.50 -1.42 22.73
CA LEU A 135 13.06 -1.62 22.88
C LEU A 135 12.44 -0.62 23.86
N LYS A 136 13.12 -0.32 24.96
CA LYS A 136 12.72 0.71 25.93
C LYS A 136 12.57 2.08 25.26
N GLU A 137 13.54 2.47 24.43
CA GLU A 137 13.49 3.74 23.68
C GLU A 137 12.34 3.76 22.67
N GLN A 138 12.09 2.66 21.97
CA GLN A 138 10.96 2.54 21.05
C GLN A 138 9.61 2.66 21.78
N ILE A 139 9.45 1.97 22.92
CA ILE A 139 8.24 2.06 23.74
C ILE A 139 8.03 3.50 24.24
N ARG A 140 9.11 4.19 24.65
CA ARG A 140 9.05 5.58 25.09
C ARG A 140 8.51 6.49 24.00
N GLN A 141 9.03 6.37 22.79
CA GLN A 141 8.56 7.16 21.62
C GLN A 141 7.10 6.88 21.30
N VAL A 142 6.68 5.61 21.30
CA VAL A 142 5.29 5.22 21.06
C VAL A 142 4.36 5.78 22.15
N LYS A 143 4.76 5.70 23.42
CA LYS A 143 4.01 6.30 24.53
C LYS A 143 3.90 7.82 24.38
N TYR A 144 4.98 8.48 23.98
CA TYR A 144 4.98 9.91 23.72
C TYR A 144 3.96 10.28 22.64
N ILE A 145 4.03 9.60 21.50
CA ILE A 145 3.10 9.83 20.37
C ILE A 145 1.64 9.56 20.81
N ASN A 146 1.41 8.47 21.53
CA ASN A 146 0.07 8.16 22.03
C ASN A 146 -0.45 9.23 23.00
N LYS A 147 0.37 9.68 23.94
CA LYS A 147 0.01 10.69 24.93
C LYS A 147 -0.20 12.07 24.31
N GLU A 148 0.73 12.48 23.43
CA GLU A 148 0.73 13.84 22.88
C GLU A 148 -0.28 14.05 21.76
N PHE A 149 -0.52 13.02 20.95
CA PHE A 149 -1.39 13.13 19.77
C PHE A 149 -2.65 12.26 19.91
N ARG A 150 -2.46 10.94 20.02
CA ARG A 150 -3.56 9.98 19.88
C ARG A 150 -4.66 10.17 20.92
N SER A 151 -4.30 10.38 22.18
CA SER A 151 -5.26 10.55 23.28
C SER A 151 -6.07 11.85 23.18
N LYS A 152 -5.62 12.81 22.36
CA LYS A 152 -6.24 14.12 22.18
C LYS A 152 -7.13 14.18 20.92
N ILE A 153 -7.25 13.07 20.17
CA ILE A 153 -8.08 12.97 18.99
C ILE A 153 -9.35 12.24 19.36
N SER A 154 -10.49 12.87 19.07
CA SER A 154 -11.82 12.29 19.15
C SER A 154 -12.51 12.55 17.83
N ILE A 155 -12.95 11.52 17.16
CA ILE A 155 -13.79 11.61 15.97
C ILE A 155 -15.23 11.42 16.42
N GLN A 156 -16.05 12.42 16.16
CA GLN A 156 -17.45 12.40 16.57
C GLN A 156 -18.29 11.58 15.57
N PRO A 157 -19.38 10.92 16.00
CA PRO A 157 -20.26 10.19 15.08
C PRO A 157 -20.75 11.03 13.91
N GLU A 158 -21.01 12.32 14.14
CA GLU A 158 -21.47 13.26 13.13
C GLU A 158 -20.43 13.48 12.02
N GLU A 159 -19.13 13.45 12.34
CA GLU A 159 -18.05 13.57 11.35
C GLU A 159 -18.01 12.31 10.44
N VAL A 160 -18.30 11.15 11.01
CA VAL A 160 -18.39 9.87 10.27
C VAL A 160 -19.59 9.89 9.33
N GLU A 161 -20.75 10.35 9.80
CA GLU A 161 -21.98 10.49 8.99
C GLU A 161 -21.79 11.49 7.86
N ASP A 162 -21.18 12.65 8.14
CA ASP A 162 -20.90 13.69 7.17
C ASP A 162 -19.95 13.21 6.09
N TYR A 163 -18.89 12.48 6.48
CA TYR A 163 -17.97 11.88 5.51
C TYR A 163 -18.69 10.87 4.62
N TYR A 164 -19.44 9.97 5.20
CA TYR A 164 -20.21 8.97 4.46
C TYR A 164 -21.15 9.62 3.45
N ARG A 165 -21.93 10.62 3.88
CA ARG A 165 -22.89 11.34 3.03
C ARG A 165 -22.21 12.08 1.88
N THR A 166 -21.07 12.72 2.17
CA THR A 166 -20.34 13.53 1.18
C THR A 166 -19.58 12.64 0.18
N ASN A 167 -19.15 11.45 0.60
CA ASN A 167 -18.33 10.54 -0.19
C ASN A 167 -19.06 9.20 -0.44
N ILE A 168 -20.38 9.24 -0.60
CA ILE A 168 -21.21 8.04 -0.76
C ILE A 168 -20.73 7.15 -1.92
N ASP A 169 -20.14 7.77 -2.95
CA ASP A 169 -19.65 7.07 -4.15
C ASP A 169 -18.49 6.11 -3.84
N GLU A 170 -17.73 6.33 -2.77
CA GLU A 170 -16.63 5.43 -2.34
C GLU A 170 -17.16 4.12 -1.73
N PHE A 171 -18.43 4.08 -1.36
CA PHE A 171 -19.05 2.95 -0.66
C PHE A 171 -19.94 2.09 -1.55
N TYR A 172 -20.06 2.42 -2.84
CA TYR A 172 -20.70 1.51 -3.79
C TYR A 172 -19.79 0.29 -4.02
N GLY A 173 -20.41 -0.87 -4.09
CA GLY A 173 -19.70 -2.08 -4.53
C GLY A 173 -19.41 -2.05 -6.04
N PRO A 174 -18.71 -3.07 -6.56
CA PRO A 174 -18.46 -3.17 -7.99
C PRO A 174 -19.77 -3.29 -8.76
N ALA A 175 -19.92 -2.52 -9.84
CA ALA A 175 -21.05 -2.65 -10.75
C ALA A 175 -21.02 -4.03 -11.45
N SER A 176 -22.20 -4.51 -11.85
CA SER A 176 -22.32 -5.73 -12.66
C SER A 176 -22.94 -5.37 -14.01
N TYR A 177 -22.32 -5.82 -15.06
CA TYR A 177 -22.73 -5.60 -16.43
C TYR A 177 -23.27 -6.91 -17.01
N ARG A 178 -24.46 -6.90 -17.58
CA ARG A 178 -24.91 -8.02 -18.41
C ARG A 178 -24.38 -7.82 -19.80
N VAL A 179 -23.54 -8.74 -20.24
CA VAL A 179 -22.75 -8.59 -21.47
C VAL A 179 -23.07 -9.73 -22.42
N ASN A 180 -23.42 -9.36 -23.66
CA ASN A 180 -23.33 -10.28 -24.78
C ASN A 180 -21.98 -10.11 -25.45
N LEU A 181 -21.33 -11.23 -25.82
CA LEU A 181 -19.95 -11.26 -26.29
C LEU A 181 -19.82 -12.05 -27.59
N ILE A 182 -19.09 -11.50 -28.55
CA ILE A 182 -18.58 -12.19 -29.74
C ILE A 182 -17.08 -12.28 -29.60
N PHE A 183 -16.53 -13.48 -29.75
CA PHE A 183 -15.09 -13.74 -29.76
C PHE A 183 -14.65 -14.40 -31.04
N ILE A 184 -13.63 -13.85 -31.68
CA ILE A 184 -12.98 -14.41 -32.88
C ILE A 184 -11.50 -14.59 -32.54
N PRO A 185 -10.97 -15.82 -32.48
CA PRO A 185 -9.57 -16.08 -32.17
C PRO A 185 -8.63 -15.51 -33.24
N SER A 186 -7.46 -15.06 -32.80
CA SER A 186 -6.43 -14.53 -33.70
C SER A 186 -5.65 -15.68 -34.33
N ILE A 187 -5.96 -16.02 -35.57
CA ILE A 187 -5.29 -17.07 -36.35
C ILE A 187 -4.59 -16.53 -37.59
N ASP A 188 -4.56 -15.20 -37.75
CA ASP A 188 -3.96 -14.46 -38.88
C ASP A 188 -4.35 -15.06 -40.26
N SER A 189 -5.62 -15.43 -40.43
CA SER A 189 -6.12 -16.04 -41.65
C SER A 189 -7.03 -15.10 -42.45
N ALA A 190 -7.14 -15.37 -43.77
CA ALA A 190 -8.12 -14.69 -44.58
C ALA A 190 -9.57 -14.89 -44.10
N VAL A 191 -9.83 -16.03 -43.47
CA VAL A 191 -11.14 -16.39 -42.88
C VAL A 191 -11.45 -15.51 -41.68
N GLU A 192 -10.46 -15.27 -40.77
CA GLU A 192 -10.61 -14.33 -39.65
C GLU A 192 -10.98 -12.93 -40.15
N LYS A 193 -10.21 -12.40 -41.09
CA LYS A 193 -10.44 -11.06 -41.66
C LYS A 193 -11.83 -10.94 -42.31
N GLN A 194 -12.29 -11.99 -42.99
CA GLN A 194 -13.61 -12.03 -43.58
C GLN A 194 -14.71 -12.05 -42.51
N LYS A 195 -14.59 -12.91 -41.47
CA LYS A 195 -15.55 -12.93 -40.35
C LYS A 195 -15.65 -11.59 -39.66
N LEU A 196 -14.49 -10.96 -39.32
CA LEU A 196 -14.47 -9.64 -38.68
C LEU A 196 -15.13 -8.56 -39.55
N LYS A 197 -14.99 -8.64 -40.86
CA LYS A 197 -15.65 -7.73 -41.79
C LYS A 197 -17.18 -7.93 -41.78
N GLU A 198 -17.65 -9.17 -41.88
CA GLU A 198 -19.08 -9.51 -41.90
C GLU A 198 -19.76 -9.12 -40.57
N ILE A 199 -19.09 -9.36 -39.41
CA ILE A 199 -19.58 -8.93 -38.09
C ILE A 199 -19.74 -7.39 -38.06
N LYS A 200 -18.72 -6.64 -38.50
CA LYS A 200 -18.75 -5.16 -38.52
C LYS A 200 -19.87 -4.65 -39.42
N GLU A 201 -20.04 -5.24 -40.60
CA GLU A 201 -21.12 -4.89 -41.54
C GLU A 201 -22.51 -5.22 -40.97
N GLY A 202 -22.67 -6.36 -40.29
CA GLY A 202 -23.90 -6.73 -39.60
C GLY A 202 -24.25 -5.75 -38.48
N ILE A 203 -23.27 -5.41 -37.63
CA ILE A 203 -23.44 -4.41 -36.56
C ILE A 203 -23.84 -3.04 -37.18
N ALA A 204 -23.18 -2.62 -38.26
CA ALA A 204 -23.45 -1.35 -38.94
C ALA A 204 -24.85 -1.27 -39.57
N ARG A 205 -25.37 -2.41 -40.02
CA ARG A 205 -26.78 -2.52 -40.55
C ARG A 205 -27.82 -2.52 -39.44
N GLY A 206 -27.41 -2.72 -38.16
CA GLY A 206 -28.33 -2.88 -37.04
C GLY A 206 -28.89 -4.30 -36.88
N ASP A 207 -28.20 -5.31 -37.44
CA ASP A 207 -28.59 -6.71 -37.25
C ASP A 207 -28.54 -7.08 -35.76
N ASP A 208 -29.39 -8.01 -35.35
CA ASP A 208 -29.43 -8.43 -33.94
C ASP A 208 -28.09 -9.04 -33.48
N PHE A 209 -27.50 -8.47 -32.45
CA PHE A 209 -26.19 -8.88 -31.95
C PHE A 209 -26.13 -10.34 -31.52
N ARG A 210 -27.21 -10.87 -30.95
CA ARG A 210 -27.28 -12.27 -30.51
C ARG A 210 -27.29 -13.24 -31.71
N ASN A 211 -27.93 -12.85 -32.80
CA ASN A 211 -27.92 -13.62 -34.05
C ASN A 211 -26.51 -13.62 -34.66
N ILE A 212 -25.84 -12.46 -34.71
CA ILE A 212 -24.44 -12.36 -35.14
C ILE A 212 -23.54 -13.23 -34.25
N ALA A 213 -23.71 -13.16 -32.93
CA ALA A 213 -22.95 -13.96 -31.97
C ALA A 213 -23.15 -15.46 -32.21
N SER A 214 -24.38 -15.92 -32.34
CA SER A 214 -24.67 -17.33 -32.57
C SER A 214 -24.10 -17.85 -33.91
N HIS A 215 -23.91 -16.99 -34.90
CA HIS A 215 -23.40 -17.40 -36.22
C HIS A 215 -21.87 -17.35 -36.33
N TYR A 216 -21.24 -16.33 -35.74
CA TYR A 216 -19.84 -16.06 -35.97
C TYR A 216 -18.95 -16.29 -34.73
N SER A 217 -19.50 -16.20 -33.51
CA SER A 217 -18.68 -16.27 -32.29
C SER A 217 -18.12 -17.67 -32.07
N GLU A 218 -16.83 -17.72 -31.70
CA GLU A 218 -16.16 -18.93 -31.25
C GLU A 218 -15.95 -18.91 -29.69
N GLY A 219 -16.59 -17.96 -29.02
CA GLY A 219 -16.55 -17.83 -27.57
C GLY A 219 -17.50 -18.78 -26.83
N PRO A 220 -17.39 -18.84 -25.49
CA PRO A 220 -18.07 -19.85 -24.67
C PRO A 220 -19.60 -19.76 -24.69
N ALA A 221 -20.18 -18.60 -24.92
CA ALA A 221 -21.63 -18.40 -24.94
C ALA A 221 -22.21 -18.21 -26.36
N ALA A 222 -21.49 -18.62 -27.41
CA ALA A 222 -21.91 -18.43 -28.79
C ALA A 222 -23.33 -18.99 -29.08
N SER A 223 -23.62 -20.22 -28.65
CA SER A 223 -24.93 -20.90 -28.81
C SER A 223 -26.08 -20.20 -28.05
N LEU A 224 -25.77 -19.36 -27.08
CA LEU A 224 -26.72 -18.55 -26.30
C LEU A 224 -26.83 -17.12 -26.81
N GLY A 225 -26.32 -16.83 -28.02
CA GLY A 225 -26.27 -15.48 -28.57
C GLY A 225 -25.24 -14.59 -27.89
N GLY A 226 -24.20 -15.20 -27.33
CA GLY A 226 -23.11 -14.50 -26.61
C GLY A 226 -23.44 -14.06 -25.19
N ASP A 227 -24.61 -14.42 -24.62
CA ASP A 227 -25.03 -13.96 -23.29
C ASP A 227 -24.17 -14.58 -22.19
N MET A 228 -23.29 -13.77 -21.60
CA MET A 228 -22.40 -14.12 -20.50
C MET A 228 -23.06 -13.94 -19.12
N GLY A 229 -24.30 -13.47 -19.08
CA GLY A 229 -24.95 -13.08 -17.83
C GLY A 229 -24.35 -11.81 -17.23
N TYR A 230 -24.51 -11.66 -15.91
CA TYR A 230 -23.93 -10.54 -15.17
C TYR A 230 -22.50 -10.85 -14.74
N LEU A 231 -21.58 -10.03 -15.19
CA LEU A 231 -20.17 -10.05 -14.79
C LEU A 231 -19.88 -8.81 -13.94
N LYS A 232 -19.23 -8.99 -12.80
CA LYS A 232 -18.81 -7.88 -11.93
C LYS A 232 -17.56 -7.21 -12.46
N GLU A 233 -17.38 -5.95 -12.11
CA GLU A 233 -16.09 -5.29 -12.29
C GLU A 233 -14.99 -6.13 -11.60
N GLY A 234 -13.88 -6.35 -12.30
CA GLY A 234 -12.77 -7.21 -11.88
C GLY A 234 -12.90 -8.69 -12.30
N GLU A 235 -14.07 -9.15 -12.82
CA GLU A 235 -14.27 -10.50 -13.36
C GLU A 235 -14.04 -10.57 -14.87
N MET A 236 -13.93 -9.41 -15.55
CA MET A 236 -13.71 -9.32 -16.99
C MET A 236 -12.23 -9.03 -17.29
N ASP A 237 -11.79 -9.41 -18.50
CA ASP A 237 -10.52 -8.89 -19.02
C ASP A 237 -10.51 -7.35 -18.99
N ARG A 238 -9.34 -6.77 -18.68
CA ARG A 238 -9.19 -5.32 -18.50
C ARG A 238 -9.66 -4.51 -19.71
N ALA A 239 -9.41 -4.99 -20.94
CA ALA A 239 -9.81 -4.29 -22.14
C ALA A 239 -11.33 -4.37 -22.37
N ILE A 240 -11.93 -5.53 -22.06
CA ILE A 240 -13.37 -5.76 -22.13
C ILE A 240 -14.09 -4.90 -21.08
N GLU A 241 -13.62 -4.89 -19.84
CA GLU A 241 -14.19 -4.08 -18.75
C GLU A 241 -14.13 -2.58 -19.07
N ALA A 242 -12.97 -2.11 -19.58
CA ALA A 242 -12.82 -0.71 -19.97
C ALA A 242 -13.76 -0.28 -21.10
N ALA A 243 -14.10 -1.20 -22.00
CA ALA A 243 -15.11 -0.97 -23.03
C ALA A 243 -16.52 -1.00 -22.44
N ALA A 244 -16.85 -2.00 -21.61
CA ALA A 244 -18.18 -2.13 -21.01
C ALA A 244 -18.57 -0.88 -20.19
N LYS A 245 -17.61 -0.29 -19.45
CA LYS A 245 -17.82 0.95 -18.65
C LYS A 245 -18.19 2.18 -19.50
N LYS A 246 -17.84 2.19 -20.78
CA LYS A 246 -18.08 3.34 -21.68
C LYS A 246 -19.36 3.21 -22.51
N LEU A 247 -19.86 1.98 -22.63
CA LEU A 247 -21.03 1.69 -23.46
C LEU A 247 -22.34 2.07 -22.76
N LYS A 248 -23.28 2.59 -23.54
CA LYS A 248 -24.67 2.70 -23.13
C LYS A 248 -25.37 1.36 -23.23
N ILE A 249 -26.51 1.21 -22.56
CA ILE A 249 -27.33 0.01 -22.67
C ILE A 249 -27.75 -0.20 -24.16
N ASN A 250 -27.53 -1.43 -24.61
CA ASN A 250 -27.72 -1.90 -26.01
C ASN A 250 -26.70 -1.34 -27.04
N GLU A 251 -25.71 -0.59 -26.60
CA GLU A 251 -24.63 -0.16 -27.49
C GLU A 251 -23.60 -1.28 -27.68
N VAL A 252 -23.09 -1.40 -28.90
CA VAL A 252 -22.07 -2.38 -29.27
C VAL A 252 -20.69 -1.69 -29.31
N SER A 253 -19.66 -2.33 -28.78
CA SER A 253 -18.29 -1.82 -28.78
C SER A 253 -17.71 -1.75 -30.21
N SER A 254 -16.69 -0.90 -30.37
CA SER A 254 -15.67 -1.12 -31.40
C SER A 254 -14.95 -2.45 -31.17
N PRO A 255 -14.26 -3.03 -32.17
CA PRO A 255 -13.47 -4.23 -32.00
C PRO A 255 -12.42 -4.04 -30.89
N ILE A 256 -12.38 -4.96 -29.94
CA ILE A 256 -11.42 -4.98 -28.81
C ILE A 256 -10.39 -6.05 -29.13
N ALA A 257 -9.19 -5.62 -29.50
CA ALA A 257 -8.08 -6.54 -29.78
C ALA A 257 -7.39 -6.96 -28.50
N THR A 258 -7.20 -8.27 -28.33
CA THR A 258 -6.39 -8.88 -27.26
C THR A 258 -5.37 -9.86 -27.85
N PRO A 259 -4.40 -10.36 -27.10
CA PRO A 259 -3.47 -11.39 -27.60
C PRO A 259 -4.16 -12.66 -28.08
N GLU A 260 -5.32 -13.01 -27.51
CA GLU A 260 -6.07 -14.23 -27.82
C GLU A 260 -6.95 -14.06 -29.06
N GLY A 261 -7.38 -12.83 -29.36
CA GLY A 261 -8.27 -12.55 -30.48
C GLY A 261 -9.01 -11.23 -30.38
N THR A 262 -10.03 -11.08 -31.19
CA THR A 262 -10.88 -9.88 -31.26
C THR A 262 -12.22 -10.13 -30.61
N TYR A 263 -12.60 -9.22 -29.71
CA TYR A 263 -13.89 -9.23 -29.04
C TYR A 263 -14.78 -8.10 -29.56
N PHE A 264 -16.09 -8.34 -29.58
CA PHE A 264 -17.15 -7.33 -29.65
C PHE A 264 -18.06 -7.59 -28.45
N ILE A 265 -18.49 -6.56 -27.79
CA ILE A 265 -19.41 -6.66 -26.66
C ILE A 265 -20.60 -5.74 -26.82
N GLN A 266 -21.73 -6.18 -26.29
CA GLN A 266 -22.92 -5.36 -26.11
C GLN A 266 -23.33 -5.42 -24.65
N VAL A 267 -23.46 -4.25 -24.00
CA VAL A 267 -23.99 -4.17 -22.65
C VAL A 267 -25.52 -4.08 -22.73
N THR A 268 -26.22 -5.08 -22.18
CA THR A 268 -27.69 -5.14 -22.24
C THR A 268 -28.33 -4.65 -20.93
N ASP A 269 -27.62 -4.69 -19.82
CA ASP A 269 -28.08 -4.14 -18.53
C ASP A 269 -26.90 -3.81 -17.64
N VAL A 270 -27.10 -2.88 -16.70
CA VAL A 270 -26.10 -2.47 -15.70
C VAL A 270 -26.75 -2.42 -14.33
N LYS A 271 -26.28 -3.28 -13.42
CA LYS A 271 -26.66 -3.25 -12.02
C LYS A 271 -25.62 -2.51 -11.20
N LYS A 272 -25.99 -1.35 -10.67
CA LYS A 272 -25.20 -0.67 -9.66
C LYS A 272 -25.65 -1.18 -8.29
N PRO A 273 -24.76 -1.77 -7.49
CA PRO A 273 -25.11 -2.15 -6.12
C PRO A 273 -25.48 -0.91 -5.31
N ALA A 274 -26.27 -1.07 -4.29
CA ALA A 274 -26.47 -0.01 -3.30
C ALA A 274 -25.14 0.28 -2.58
N ALA A 275 -24.96 1.51 -2.12
CA ALA A 275 -23.85 1.82 -1.23
C ALA A 275 -23.94 0.94 0.02
N LYS A 276 -22.80 0.50 0.52
CA LYS A 276 -22.74 -0.22 1.81
C LYS A 276 -23.34 0.67 2.89
N PRO A 277 -24.25 0.14 3.74
CA PRO A 277 -24.85 0.90 4.83
C PRO A 277 -23.78 1.50 5.76
N LEU A 278 -24.10 2.64 6.37
CA LEU A 278 -23.18 3.35 7.26
C LEU A 278 -22.68 2.47 8.41
N ASP A 279 -23.52 1.64 8.98
CA ASP A 279 -23.17 0.74 10.08
C ASP A 279 -22.08 -0.28 9.70
N GLU A 280 -22.03 -0.71 8.44
CA GLU A 280 -20.97 -1.60 7.95
C GLU A 280 -19.63 -0.90 7.73
N VAL A 281 -19.64 0.40 7.42
CA VAL A 281 -18.43 1.17 7.03
C VAL A 281 -18.01 2.21 8.06
N SER A 282 -18.82 2.46 9.09
CA SER A 282 -18.57 3.47 10.12
C SER A 282 -17.23 3.30 10.83
N GLY A 283 -16.85 2.07 11.16
CA GLY A 283 -15.55 1.76 11.77
C GLY A 283 -14.37 2.08 10.85
N TYR A 284 -14.50 1.76 9.56
CA TYR A 284 -13.49 2.10 8.55
C TYR A 284 -13.35 3.61 8.38
N ILE A 285 -14.46 4.34 8.28
CA ILE A 285 -14.48 5.80 8.15
C ILE A 285 -13.86 6.45 9.38
N HIS A 286 -14.26 6.00 10.58
CA HIS A 286 -13.69 6.48 11.83
C HIS A 286 -12.17 6.33 11.87
N ASP A 287 -11.66 5.15 11.53
CA ASP A 287 -10.22 4.86 11.56
C ASP A 287 -9.46 5.70 10.51
N MET A 288 -10.05 5.92 9.36
CA MET A 288 -9.50 6.75 8.29
C MET A 288 -9.44 8.24 8.71
N LEU A 289 -10.53 8.77 9.26
CA LEU A 289 -10.58 10.15 9.77
C LEU A 289 -9.61 10.34 10.94
N PHE A 290 -9.57 9.37 11.86
CA PHE A 290 -8.63 9.37 12.98
C PHE A 290 -7.18 9.42 12.48
N LYS A 291 -6.83 8.58 11.51
CA LYS A 291 -5.50 8.58 10.91
C LYS A 291 -5.18 9.91 10.27
N LYS A 292 -6.11 10.48 9.50
CA LYS A 292 -5.93 11.77 8.83
C LYS A 292 -5.61 12.88 9.86
N VAL A 293 -6.43 13.00 10.91
CA VAL A 293 -6.23 14.01 11.97
C VAL A 293 -4.91 13.76 12.71
N MET A 294 -4.55 12.50 12.94
CA MET A 294 -3.29 12.12 13.56
C MET A 294 -2.10 12.56 12.73
N ASP A 295 -2.12 12.26 11.42
CA ASP A 295 -1.05 12.61 10.48
C ASP A 295 -0.93 14.13 10.35
N GLU A 296 -2.04 14.88 10.27
CA GLU A 296 -2.04 16.34 10.21
C GLU A 296 -1.43 16.98 11.47
N ARG A 297 -1.84 16.53 12.66
CA ARG A 297 -1.31 17.05 13.93
C ARG A 297 0.17 16.71 14.11
N PHE A 298 0.57 15.49 13.78
CA PHE A 298 1.95 15.06 13.85
C PHE A 298 2.85 15.87 12.90
N ASN A 299 2.44 16.02 11.64
CA ASN A 299 3.17 16.81 10.65
C ASN A 299 3.29 18.29 11.05
N PHE A 300 2.22 18.86 11.58
CA PHE A 300 2.25 20.23 12.11
C PHE A 300 3.26 20.36 13.25
N TRP A 301 3.18 19.48 14.23
CA TRP A 301 4.11 19.46 15.36
C TRP A 301 5.56 19.27 14.89
N LEU A 302 5.78 18.33 13.98
CA LEU A 302 7.11 18.06 13.45
C LEU A 302 7.70 19.27 12.73
N LYS A 303 6.88 19.98 11.95
CA LYS A 303 7.28 21.24 11.30
C LYS A 303 7.70 22.29 12.31
N GLU A 304 6.96 22.44 13.40
CA GLU A 304 7.31 23.38 14.46
C GLU A 304 8.59 22.96 15.18
N VAL A 305 8.75 21.68 15.51
CA VAL A 305 9.98 21.19 16.16
C VAL A 305 11.20 21.39 15.26
N LYS A 306 11.10 21.09 13.96
CA LYS A 306 12.18 21.33 12.99
C LYS A 306 12.58 22.82 12.91
N ARG A 307 11.62 23.72 13.06
CA ARG A 307 11.86 25.18 12.99
C ARG A 307 12.73 25.69 14.14
N TYR A 308 12.63 25.07 15.32
CA TYR A 308 13.38 25.46 16.52
C TYR A 308 14.60 24.58 16.78
N ALA A 309 14.76 23.47 16.05
CA ALA A 309 15.91 22.60 16.18
C ALA A 309 17.10 23.14 15.39
N HIS A 310 18.30 22.94 15.93
CA HIS A 310 19.51 23.11 15.16
C HIS A 310 19.74 21.85 14.31
N ILE A 311 19.59 21.99 12.98
CA ILE A 311 19.77 20.89 12.03
C ILE A 311 20.84 21.30 11.03
N GLU A 312 21.95 20.57 10.99
CA GLU A 312 23.05 20.77 10.06
C GLU A 312 23.28 19.48 9.27
N ILE A 313 23.12 19.51 7.94
CA ILE A 313 23.35 18.37 7.03
C ILE A 313 24.76 18.51 6.45
N ARG A 314 25.53 17.39 6.46
CA ARG A 314 26.94 17.29 6.03
C ARG A 314 27.14 16.14 5.03
N LEU A 315 26.25 15.96 4.07
CA LEU A 315 26.35 14.91 3.03
C LEU A 315 27.56 15.13 2.11
#